data_82e741c0ffcf55f7bf18c838cb81ab7c
#
_entry.id   82e741c0ffcf55f7bf18c838cb81ab7c
#
_cell.length_a   1.000
_cell.length_b   1.000
_cell.length_c   1.000
_cell.angle_alpha   90.00
_cell.angle_beta   90.00
_cell.angle_gamma   90.00
#
_symmetry.space_group_name_H-M   'P 1'
#
loop_
_entity.id
_entity.type
_entity.pdbx_description
1 polymer ?
#
loop_
_entity_poly.entity_id
_entity_poly.type
_entity_poly.pdbx_seq_one_letter_code
_entity_poly.pdbx_strand_id
1 'polypeptide(L)'
;MHAARSDPAAFAQLYQHYLPRIYAFTYRRTNARDLAEDITASTFERAYRTIDRFEWRGGGFGAWLFRIASNELADHYRRQGRSQSTRGQAALGQLYAASSSDDLDRVEAGSETIQALLGALGSLHPRYQEAISLRYLAGLSHEEAAAAMGVSKPVMAVTLSRALKGLKKAMDKMTAEAEAL
;
A
#
# COMPACT_ATOMS: atom_id res chain seq x y z
N MET A 1 -6.52 15.88 18.97
CA MET A 1 -6.01 14.49 19.18
C MET A 1 -6.34 13.95 20.57
N HIS A 2 -6.13 14.65 21.67
CA HIS A 2 -6.66 14.20 22.99
C HIS A 2 -8.19 14.03 22.97
N ALA A 3 -8.91 14.88 22.27
CA ALA A 3 -10.36 14.79 22.14
C ALA A 3 -10.83 13.48 21.46
N ALA A 4 -10.12 12.97 20.45
CA ALA A 4 -10.52 11.74 19.75
C ALA A 4 -10.42 10.45 20.59
N ARG A 5 -9.72 10.51 21.72
CA ARG A 5 -9.66 9.39 22.69
C ARG A 5 -10.91 9.30 23.55
N SER A 6 -11.58 10.44 23.79
CA SER A 6 -12.71 10.54 24.71
C SER A 6 -14.00 11.01 24.03
N ASP A 7 -13.91 11.45 22.76
CA ASP A 7 -15.02 12.05 22.04
C ASP A 7 -15.22 11.34 20.68
N PRO A 8 -16.29 10.56 20.54
CA PRO A 8 -16.65 9.92 19.27
C PRO A 8 -16.81 10.91 18.10
N ALA A 9 -17.23 12.15 18.37
CA ALA A 9 -17.37 13.16 17.33
C ALA A 9 -16.01 13.60 16.75
N ALA A 10 -14.98 13.69 17.58
CA ALA A 10 -13.63 13.98 17.13
C ALA A 10 -13.04 12.83 16.28
N PHE A 11 -13.34 11.56 16.63
CA PHE A 11 -12.96 10.43 15.79
C PHE A 11 -13.71 10.43 14.46
N ALA A 12 -14.98 10.78 14.45
CA ALA A 12 -15.79 10.89 13.22
C ALA A 12 -15.20 11.90 12.22
N GLN A 13 -14.67 13.03 12.70
CA GLN A 13 -13.96 13.99 11.83
C GLN A 13 -12.69 13.40 11.21
N LEU A 14 -11.90 12.64 11.99
CA LEU A 14 -10.73 11.94 11.48
C LEU A 14 -11.12 10.86 10.46
N TYR A 15 -12.19 10.12 10.74
CA TYR A 15 -12.74 9.13 9.82
C TYR A 15 -13.11 9.77 8.48
N GLN A 16 -13.91 10.83 8.48
CA GLN A 16 -14.31 11.54 7.26
C GLN A 16 -13.11 12.09 6.47
N HIS A 17 -12.12 12.62 7.17
CA HIS A 17 -10.92 13.18 6.54
C HIS A 17 -10.04 12.10 5.88
N TYR A 18 -9.85 10.96 6.54
CA TYR A 18 -8.92 9.93 6.07
C TYR A 18 -9.58 8.83 5.25
N LEU A 19 -10.90 8.64 5.31
CA LEU A 19 -11.61 7.58 4.59
C LEU A 19 -11.27 7.54 3.09
N PRO A 20 -11.39 8.65 2.32
CA PRO A 20 -11.08 8.60 0.90
C PRO A 20 -9.61 8.25 0.62
N ARG A 21 -8.69 8.69 1.49
CA ARG A 21 -7.25 8.43 1.33
C ARG A 21 -6.88 6.98 1.61
N ILE A 22 -7.44 6.40 2.68
CA ILE A 22 -7.22 4.99 3.02
C ILE A 22 -7.87 4.10 1.97
N TYR A 23 -9.11 4.38 1.57
CA TYR A 23 -9.77 3.62 0.51
C TYR A 23 -9.00 3.66 -0.81
N ALA A 24 -8.58 4.84 -1.26
CA ALA A 24 -7.77 4.95 -2.47
C ALA A 24 -6.43 4.19 -2.37
N PHE A 25 -5.80 4.17 -1.20
CA PHE A 25 -4.57 3.41 -0.95
C PHE A 25 -4.83 1.91 -0.99
N THR A 26 -5.85 1.42 -0.31
CA THR A 26 -6.20 -0.01 -0.28
C THR A 26 -6.67 -0.48 -1.65
N TYR A 27 -7.50 0.30 -2.34
CA TYR A 27 -7.96 0.00 -3.69
C TYR A 27 -6.79 -0.11 -4.70
N ARG A 28 -5.86 0.85 -4.71
CA ARG A 28 -4.66 0.79 -5.56
C ARG A 28 -3.74 -0.39 -5.25
N ARG A 29 -3.86 -0.97 -4.06
CA ARG A 29 -3.05 -2.12 -3.61
C ARG A 29 -3.74 -3.46 -3.86
N THR A 30 -5.05 -3.49 -3.88
CA THR A 30 -5.86 -4.71 -4.03
C THR A 30 -6.46 -4.85 -5.42
N ASN A 31 -6.77 -3.73 -6.05
CA ASN A 31 -7.61 -3.54 -7.23
C ASN A 31 -8.92 -4.37 -7.20
N ALA A 32 -9.39 -4.65 -6.05
CA ALA A 32 -10.65 -5.34 -5.80
C ALA A 32 -11.47 -4.47 -4.86
N ARG A 33 -12.62 -4.01 -5.33
CA ARG A 33 -13.47 -3.06 -4.60
C ARG A 33 -13.86 -3.61 -3.23
N ASP A 34 -14.43 -4.81 -3.20
CA ASP A 34 -14.93 -5.43 -1.97
C ASP A 34 -13.81 -5.61 -0.95
N LEU A 35 -12.64 -6.06 -1.41
CA LEU A 35 -11.47 -6.22 -0.54
C LEU A 35 -10.92 -4.88 -0.03
N ALA A 36 -10.94 -3.85 -0.87
CA ALA A 36 -10.52 -2.51 -0.45
C ALA A 36 -11.47 -1.91 0.59
N GLU A 37 -12.77 -2.12 0.44
CA GLU A 37 -13.80 -1.73 1.40
C GLU A 37 -13.60 -2.47 2.73
N ASP A 38 -13.42 -3.78 2.71
CA ASP A 38 -13.18 -4.62 3.89
C ASP A 38 -11.92 -4.19 4.66
N ILE A 39 -10.81 -4.01 3.96
CA ILE A 39 -9.54 -3.59 4.59
C ILE A 39 -9.64 -2.16 5.12
N THR A 40 -10.34 -1.28 4.42
CA THR A 40 -10.60 0.08 4.89
C THR A 40 -11.42 0.05 6.18
N ALA A 41 -12.51 -0.71 6.22
CA ALA A 41 -13.35 -0.86 7.40
C ALA A 41 -12.56 -1.43 8.59
N SER A 42 -11.82 -2.53 8.37
CA SER A 42 -10.95 -3.15 9.39
C SER A 42 -9.88 -2.18 9.91
N THR A 43 -9.33 -1.33 9.03
CA THR A 43 -8.35 -0.31 9.40
C THR A 43 -8.93 0.69 10.40
N PHE A 44 -10.12 1.23 10.11
CA PHE A 44 -10.75 2.21 11.01
C PHE A 44 -11.29 1.57 12.29
N GLU A 45 -11.82 0.36 12.22
CA GLU A 45 -12.22 -0.39 13.41
C GLU A 45 -11.01 -0.60 14.35
N ARG A 46 -9.88 -1.05 13.81
CA ARG A 46 -8.66 -1.23 14.58
C ARG A 46 -8.11 0.08 15.11
N ALA A 47 -8.15 1.14 14.31
CA ALA A 47 -7.76 2.47 14.74
C ALA A 47 -8.61 2.95 15.91
N TYR A 48 -9.94 2.80 15.83
CA TYR A 48 -10.85 3.18 16.90
C TYR A 48 -10.57 2.40 18.19
N ARG A 49 -10.40 1.08 18.10
CA ARG A 49 -10.10 0.21 19.25
C ARG A 49 -8.75 0.49 19.92
N THR A 50 -7.79 1.05 19.18
CA THR A 50 -6.42 1.24 19.67
C THR A 50 -6.01 2.70 19.78
N ILE A 51 -6.94 3.64 19.61
CA ILE A 51 -6.67 5.07 19.63
C ILE A 51 -6.09 5.54 20.97
N ASP A 52 -6.45 4.89 22.08
CA ASP A 52 -5.91 5.18 23.41
C ASP A 52 -4.39 4.92 23.49
N ARG A 53 -3.87 4.03 22.65
CA ARG A 53 -2.45 3.70 22.56
C ARG A 53 -1.70 4.56 21.53
N PHE A 54 -2.42 5.44 20.83
CA PHE A 54 -1.80 6.33 19.87
C PHE A 54 -0.90 7.33 20.57
N GLU A 55 0.37 7.35 20.22
CA GLU A 55 1.33 8.35 20.65
C GLU A 55 1.74 9.21 19.45
N TRP A 56 1.79 10.52 19.66
CA TRP A 56 2.25 11.44 18.63
C TRP A 56 3.76 11.27 18.42
N ARG A 57 4.13 10.45 17.42
CA ARG A 57 5.54 10.23 17.05
C ARG A 57 5.71 10.60 15.58
N GLY A 58 6.42 11.70 15.28
CA GLY A 58 6.87 12.09 13.90
C GLY A 58 5.85 11.91 12.78
N GLY A 59 5.29 11.61 12.04
CA GLY A 59 4.32 11.43 10.98
C GLY A 59 2.83 11.62 11.35
N GLY A 60 2.50 11.82 12.62
CA GLY A 60 1.13 12.10 13.07
C GLY A 60 0.13 10.94 12.91
N PHE A 61 -1.16 11.26 13.03
CA PHE A 61 -2.25 10.29 12.96
C PHE A 61 -2.34 9.61 11.59
N GLY A 62 -2.09 10.35 10.51
CA GLY A 62 -2.11 9.78 9.16
C GLY A 62 -1.12 8.64 8.98
N ALA A 63 0.15 8.84 9.37
CA ALA A 63 1.17 7.80 9.27
C ALA A 63 0.82 6.55 10.10
N TRP A 64 0.27 6.74 11.30
CA TRP A 64 -0.20 5.65 12.14
C TRP A 64 -1.37 4.89 11.50
N LEU A 65 -2.32 5.59 10.90
CA LEU A 65 -3.46 4.99 10.21
C LEU A 65 -3.02 4.20 8.97
N PHE A 66 -2.11 4.76 8.16
CA PHE A 66 -1.54 4.05 7.00
C PHE A 66 -0.71 2.82 7.41
N ARG A 67 -0.06 2.86 8.58
CA ARG A 67 0.61 1.68 9.15
C ARG A 67 -0.41 0.58 9.48
N ILE A 68 -1.56 0.93 10.05
CA ILE A 68 -2.63 -0.04 10.30
C ILE A 68 -3.12 -0.63 8.98
N ALA A 69 -3.41 0.19 7.98
CA ALA A 69 -3.86 -0.26 6.66
C ALA A 69 -2.83 -1.19 5.98
N SER A 70 -1.54 -0.85 6.03
CA SER A 70 -0.47 -1.70 5.50
C SER A 70 -0.40 -3.05 6.21
N ASN A 71 -0.60 -3.08 7.52
CA ASN A 71 -0.62 -4.32 8.29
C ASN A 71 -1.84 -5.18 7.95
N GLU A 72 -3.03 -4.59 7.81
CA GLU A 72 -4.25 -5.31 7.40
C GLU A 72 -4.08 -5.94 6.00
N LEU A 73 -3.51 -5.19 5.04
CA LEU A 73 -3.15 -5.71 3.73
C LEU A 73 -2.17 -6.89 3.83
N ALA A 74 -1.08 -6.73 4.58
CA ALA A 74 -0.09 -7.79 4.75
C ALA A 74 -0.67 -9.04 5.43
N ASP A 75 -1.56 -8.86 6.41
CA ASP A 75 -2.25 -9.96 7.10
C ASP A 75 -3.22 -10.69 6.18
N HIS A 76 -3.95 -9.96 5.34
CA HIS A 76 -4.82 -10.54 4.34
C HIS A 76 -4.03 -11.45 3.37
N TYR A 77 -2.95 -10.94 2.78
CA TYR A 77 -2.13 -11.73 1.85
C TYR A 77 -1.41 -12.91 2.52
N ARG A 78 -0.99 -12.77 3.77
CA ARG A 78 -0.42 -13.90 4.54
C ARG A 78 -1.43 -15.01 4.80
N ARG A 79 -2.69 -14.66 5.02
CA ARG A 79 -3.78 -15.65 5.20
C ARG A 79 -4.07 -16.37 3.89
N GLN A 80 -4.13 -15.66 2.77
CA GLN A 80 -4.30 -16.27 1.46
C GLN A 80 -3.12 -17.17 1.07
N GLY A 81 -1.87 -16.72 1.32
CA GLY A 81 -0.67 -17.49 1.03
C GLY A 81 -0.53 -18.78 1.85
N ARG A 82 -1.09 -18.83 3.06
CA ARG A 82 -1.17 -20.06 3.87
C ARG A 82 -2.24 -21.04 3.39
N SER A 83 -3.27 -20.54 2.75
CA SER A 83 -4.34 -21.36 2.13
C SER A 83 -3.88 -22.02 0.83
N GLN A 84 -2.86 -21.49 0.18
CA GLN A 84 -2.29 -22.01 -1.07
C GLN A 84 -0.79 -22.23 -0.86
N SER A 85 -0.43 -23.40 -0.37
CA SER A 85 0.97 -23.76 -0.11
C SER A 85 1.88 -23.43 -1.31
N THR A 86 2.97 -22.70 -1.07
CA THR A 86 4.09 -22.38 -1.96
C THR A 86 4.01 -21.15 -2.88
N ARG A 87 2.93 -20.41 -2.97
CA ARG A 87 2.78 -19.26 -3.90
C ARG A 87 2.67 -17.87 -3.26
N GLY A 88 2.84 -17.73 -1.96
CA GLY A 88 2.56 -16.48 -1.21
C GLY A 88 3.41 -15.24 -1.56
N GLN A 89 4.55 -15.40 -2.23
CA GLN A 89 5.37 -14.28 -2.71
C GLN A 89 5.01 -13.85 -4.14
N ALA A 90 4.51 -14.78 -4.95
CA ALA A 90 4.03 -14.49 -6.30
C ALA A 90 2.65 -13.84 -6.32
N ALA A 91 1.83 -14.03 -5.27
CA ALA A 91 0.46 -13.53 -5.22
C ALA A 91 0.36 -12.00 -5.21
N LEU A 92 1.28 -11.28 -4.55
CA LEU A 92 1.33 -9.81 -4.61
C LEU A 92 1.67 -9.31 -6.02
N GLY A 93 2.58 -9.99 -6.72
CA GLY A 93 2.91 -9.68 -8.11
C GLY A 93 1.78 -9.99 -9.08
N GLN A 94 1.13 -11.14 -8.90
CA GLN A 94 0.01 -11.56 -9.75
C GLN A 94 -1.26 -10.75 -9.50
N LEU A 95 -1.51 -10.25 -8.28
CA LEU A 95 -2.63 -9.38 -7.98
C LEU A 95 -2.45 -7.99 -8.60
N TYR A 96 -1.25 -7.43 -8.61
CA TYR A 96 -0.97 -6.22 -9.38
C TYR A 96 -1.15 -6.45 -10.89
N ALA A 97 -0.85 -7.62 -11.40
CA ALA A 97 -1.02 -7.97 -12.83
C ALA A 97 -2.46 -8.37 -13.20
N ALA A 98 -3.18 -9.09 -12.33
CA ALA A 98 -4.56 -9.52 -12.59
C ALA A 98 -5.58 -8.37 -12.45
N SER A 99 -5.18 -7.31 -11.80
CA SER A 99 -6.04 -6.19 -11.44
C SER A 99 -6.32 -5.18 -12.53
N SER A 100 -5.79 -5.39 -13.71
CA SER A 100 -5.86 -4.41 -14.80
C SER A 100 -7.05 -4.60 -15.72
N SER A 101 -7.96 -5.54 -15.46
CA SER A 101 -8.95 -5.91 -16.48
C SER A 101 -10.26 -5.12 -16.45
N ASP A 102 -10.63 -4.47 -15.36
CA ASP A 102 -11.98 -3.91 -15.26
C ASP A 102 -12.13 -2.38 -15.46
N ASP A 103 -11.03 -1.60 -15.37
CA ASP A 103 -11.07 -0.13 -15.55
C ASP A 103 -10.28 0.38 -16.76
N LEU A 104 -9.76 -0.50 -17.62
CA LEU A 104 -8.81 -0.18 -18.68
C LEU A 104 -9.42 0.09 -20.06
N ASP A 105 -10.71 0.09 -20.22
CA ASP A 105 -11.37 0.48 -21.48
C ASP A 105 -11.14 1.95 -21.90
N ARG A 106 -10.29 2.67 -21.18
CA ARG A 106 -10.02 4.11 -21.44
C ARG A 106 -8.62 4.50 -21.87
N VAL A 107 -7.64 3.59 -21.95
CA VAL A 107 -6.26 3.99 -22.31
C VAL A 107 -5.59 2.96 -23.21
N GLU A 108 -5.89 2.95 -24.48
CA GLU A 108 -5.30 2.01 -25.46
C GLU A 108 -3.77 2.15 -25.64
N ALA A 109 -3.16 3.29 -25.34
CA ALA A 109 -1.71 3.50 -25.49
C ALA A 109 -0.92 3.43 -24.17
N GLY A 110 -1.58 3.39 -23.02
CA GLY A 110 -0.95 3.30 -21.69
C GLY A 110 -0.95 1.89 -21.10
N SER A 111 -1.70 0.96 -21.69
CA SER A 111 -1.98 -0.35 -21.12
C SER A 111 -0.71 -1.18 -20.90
N GLU A 112 0.14 -1.32 -21.88
CA GLU A 112 1.35 -2.17 -21.79
C GLU A 112 2.37 -1.63 -20.80
N THR A 113 2.61 -0.31 -20.79
CA THR A 113 3.53 0.32 -19.83
C THR A 113 3.02 0.22 -18.39
N ILE A 114 1.71 0.38 -18.17
CA ILE A 114 1.09 0.24 -16.86
C ILE A 114 1.15 -1.22 -16.40
N GLN A 115 0.89 -2.18 -17.28
CA GLN A 115 1.01 -3.60 -16.99
C GLN A 115 2.46 -4.00 -16.63
N ALA A 116 3.43 -3.52 -17.41
CA ALA A 116 4.83 -3.72 -17.13
C ALA A 116 5.23 -3.13 -15.77
N LEU A 117 4.77 -1.91 -15.45
CA LEU A 117 5.01 -1.26 -14.16
C LEU A 117 4.42 -2.07 -13.00
N LEU A 118 3.19 -2.54 -13.13
CA LEU A 118 2.52 -3.33 -12.09
C LEU A 118 3.21 -4.69 -11.89
N GLY A 119 3.59 -5.36 -12.97
CA GLY A 119 4.37 -6.59 -12.94
C GLY A 119 5.75 -6.39 -12.28
N ALA A 120 6.45 -5.32 -12.66
CA ALA A 120 7.73 -4.95 -12.08
C ALA A 120 7.62 -4.65 -10.57
N LEU A 121 6.60 -3.88 -10.16
CA LEU A 121 6.30 -3.62 -8.75
C LEU A 121 6.04 -4.92 -8.00
N GLY A 122 5.26 -5.83 -8.58
CA GLY A 122 4.93 -7.11 -7.98
C GLY A 122 6.15 -8.03 -7.78
N SER A 123 7.18 -7.90 -8.60
CA SER A 123 8.41 -8.69 -8.48
C SER A 123 9.35 -8.22 -7.38
N LEU A 124 9.14 -7.02 -6.83
CA LEU A 124 9.98 -6.47 -5.76
C LEU A 124 9.76 -7.18 -4.42
N HIS A 125 10.79 -7.13 -3.57
CA HIS A 125 10.64 -7.54 -2.18
C HIS A 125 9.50 -6.75 -1.49
N PRO A 126 8.63 -7.36 -0.65
CA PRO A 126 7.46 -6.72 -0.05
C PRO A 126 7.74 -5.38 0.64
N ARG A 127 8.89 -5.27 1.31
CA ARG A 127 9.33 -4.02 1.96
C ARG A 127 9.56 -2.87 0.96
N TYR A 128 10.02 -3.18 -0.24
CA TYR A 128 10.22 -2.18 -1.30
C TYR A 128 8.89 -1.76 -1.92
N GLN A 129 7.99 -2.71 -2.12
CA GLN A 129 6.62 -2.42 -2.56
C GLN A 129 5.90 -1.49 -1.56
N GLU A 130 6.02 -1.77 -0.26
CA GLU A 130 5.44 -0.95 0.79
C GLU A 130 6.01 0.47 0.77
N ALA A 131 7.33 0.62 0.69
CA ALA A 131 7.97 1.93 0.64
C ALA A 131 7.49 2.78 -0.56
N ILE A 132 7.41 2.19 -1.75
CA ILE A 132 6.90 2.84 -2.95
C ILE A 132 5.42 3.19 -2.77
N SER A 133 4.61 2.27 -2.27
CA SER A 133 3.17 2.47 -2.09
C SER A 133 2.87 3.60 -1.11
N LEU A 134 3.52 3.63 0.04
CA LEU A 134 3.32 4.70 1.03
C LEU A 134 3.77 6.06 0.48
N ARG A 135 4.89 6.09 -0.23
CA ARG A 135 5.42 7.36 -0.76
C ARG A 135 4.64 7.89 -1.95
N TYR A 136 4.25 7.03 -2.91
CA TYR A 136 3.69 7.45 -4.20
C TYR A 136 2.20 7.18 -4.34
N LEU A 137 1.65 6.08 -3.79
CA LEU A 137 0.22 5.81 -3.87
C LEU A 137 -0.57 6.50 -2.75
N ALA A 138 -0.02 6.51 -1.53
CA ALA A 138 -0.64 7.19 -0.38
C ALA A 138 -0.29 8.69 -0.32
N GLY A 139 0.72 9.14 -1.07
CA GLY A 139 1.17 10.53 -1.09
C GLY A 139 1.80 11.00 0.22
N LEU A 140 2.32 10.07 1.05
CA LEU A 140 2.95 10.43 2.32
C LEU A 140 4.29 11.14 2.08
N SER A 141 4.63 12.09 2.94
CA SER A 141 5.97 12.66 3.01
C SER A 141 6.99 11.56 3.39
N HIS A 142 8.26 11.85 3.22
CA HIS A 142 9.33 10.91 3.59
C HIS A 142 9.31 10.56 5.08
N GLU A 143 8.97 11.54 5.92
CA GLU A 143 8.85 11.37 7.37
C GLU A 143 7.63 10.53 7.75
N GLU A 144 6.47 10.82 7.16
CA GLU A 144 5.25 10.05 7.39
C GLU A 144 5.40 8.60 6.91
N ALA A 145 6.02 8.38 5.73
CA ALA A 145 6.28 7.04 5.23
C ALA A 145 7.26 6.25 6.11
N ALA A 146 8.31 6.91 6.62
CA ALA A 146 9.22 6.31 7.60
C ALA A 146 8.49 5.91 8.88
N ALA A 147 7.65 6.81 9.41
CA ALA A 147 6.84 6.54 10.60
C ALA A 147 5.82 5.41 10.37
N ALA A 148 5.16 5.37 9.20
CA ALA A 148 4.24 4.31 8.84
C ALA A 148 4.94 2.95 8.75
N MET A 149 6.15 2.89 8.18
CA MET A 149 6.97 1.67 8.13
C MET A 149 7.64 1.31 9.46
N GLY A 150 7.58 2.19 10.47
CA GLY A 150 8.26 1.98 11.75
C GLY A 150 9.78 2.00 11.65
N VAL A 151 10.35 2.78 10.72
CA VAL A 151 11.79 2.90 10.49
C VAL A 151 12.26 4.34 10.66
N SER A 152 13.58 4.55 10.77
CA SER A 152 14.16 5.90 10.78
C SER A 152 14.15 6.53 9.37
N LYS A 153 14.17 7.86 9.30
CA LYS A 153 14.25 8.61 8.02
C LYS A 153 15.42 8.16 7.13
N PRO A 154 16.66 7.98 7.63
CA PRO A 154 17.76 7.46 6.80
C PRO A 154 17.49 6.06 6.26
N VAL A 155 16.90 5.16 7.06
CA VAL A 155 16.56 3.81 6.63
C VAL A 155 15.48 3.85 5.54
N MET A 156 14.48 4.72 5.68
CA MET A 156 13.47 4.93 4.65
C MET A 156 14.09 5.43 3.34
N ALA A 157 15.01 6.41 3.40
CA ALA A 157 15.71 6.95 2.24
C ALA A 157 16.47 5.86 1.47
N VAL A 158 17.23 5.05 2.19
CA VAL A 158 17.97 3.92 1.59
C VAL A 158 17.01 2.86 1.02
N THR A 159 15.94 2.54 1.75
CA THR A 159 14.94 1.57 1.32
C THR A 159 14.27 2.03 0.03
N LEU A 160 13.84 3.28 -0.04
CA LEU A 160 13.18 3.85 -1.22
C LEU A 160 14.14 3.93 -2.43
N SER A 161 15.39 4.35 -2.20
CA SER A 161 16.42 4.37 -3.26
C SER A 161 16.65 2.98 -3.85
N ARG A 162 16.78 1.95 -2.99
CA ARG A 162 16.93 0.56 -3.44
C ARG A 162 15.68 0.04 -4.15
N ALA A 163 14.49 0.39 -3.64
CA ALA A 163 13.23 0.03 -4.24
C ALA A 163 13.08 0.59 -5.66
N LEU A 164 13.40 1.87 -5.87
CA LEU A 164 13.34 2.51 -7.19
C LEU A 164 14.36 1.93 -8.17
N LYS A 165 15.58 1.64 -7.70
CA LYS A 165 16.59 0.94 -8.52
C LYS A 165 16.13 -0.47 -8.91
N GLY A 166 15.53 -1.20 -7.97
CA GLY A 166 14.96 -2.52 -8.22
C GLY A 166 13.82 -2.46 -9.22
N LEU A 167 12.93 -1.47 -9.08
CA LEU A 167 11.81 -1.25 -10.00
C LEU A 167 12.31 -0.98 -11.42
N LYS A 168 13.27 -0.07 -11.57
CA LYS A 168 13.87 0.22 -12.87
C LYS A 168 14.44 -1.05 -13.51
N LYS A 169 15.26 -1.81 -12.76
CA LYS A 169 15.85 -3.06 -13.28
C LYS A 169 14.80 -4.08 -13.70
N ALA A 170 13.70 -4.19 -12.95
CA ALA A 170 12.61 -5.10 -13.29
C ALA A 170 11.87 -4.66 -14.55
N MET A 171 11.63 -3.36 -14.71
CA MET A 171 11.04 -2.81 -15.94
C MET A 171 11.94 -3.01 -17.15
N ASP A 172 13.23 -2.67 -17.05
CA ASP A 172 14.21 -2.84 -18.14
C ASP A 172 14.24 -4.30 -18.63
N LYS A 173 14.16 -5.26 -17.69
CA LYS A 173 14.11 -6.70 -18.01
C LYS A 173 12.83 -7.07 -18.76
N MET A 174 11.67 -6.59 -18.32
CA MET A 174 10.39 -6.90 -18.97
C MET A 174 10.32 -6.31 -20.37
N THR A 175 10.86 -5.10 -20.59
CA THR A 175 10.93 -4.48 -21.91
C THR A 175 11.82 -5.28 -22.84
N ALA A 176 13.00 -5.71 -22.38
CA ALA A 176 13.90 -6.52 -23.17
C ALA A 176 13.32 -7.90 -23.54
N GLU A 177 12.54 -8.51 -22.65
CA GLU A 177 11.83 -9.78 -22.92
C GLU A 177 10.70 -9.60 -23.95
N ALA A 178 10.01 -8.44 -23.93
CA ALA A 178 8.96 -8.12 -24.90
C ALA A 178 9.53 -7.82 -26.30
N GLU A 179 10.70 -7.21 -26.41
CA GLU A 179 11.38 -6.92 -27.69
C GLU A 179 12.02 -8.17 -28.32
N ALA A 180 12.21 -9.25 -27.57
CA ALA A 180 12.81 -10.50 -28.04
C ALA A 180 11.79 -11.53 -28.57
N LEU A 181 10.49 -11.23 -28.53
CA LEU A 181 9.38 -12.08 -29.02
C LEU A 181 8.84 -11.60 -30.36
#